data_b18a5eb46c0c8ea728c3537abecdc466
#
_entry.id   b18a5eb46c0c8ea728c3537abecdc466
#
_cell.length_a   1.000
_cell.length_b   1.000
_cell.length_c   1.000
_cell.angle_alpha   90.00
_cell.angle_beta   90.00
_cell.angle_gamma   90.00
#
_symmetry.space_group_name_H-M   'P 1'
#
loop_
_entity.id
_entity.type
_entity.pdbx_description
1 polymer ?
#
loop_
_entity_poly.entity_id
_entity_poly.type
_entity_poly.pdbx_seq_one_letter_code
_entity_poly.pdbx_strand_id
1 'polypeptide(L)'
;MAFSEIFYAGTSPFYFRNQFYEITNNSDEIVYLDGLYFANLYPSTATTNLPTWPTEDGNRYVYAERVWKIPGDGTTYPLAPGESFSIAQFAANHKLPQYNPNSPIDCSTSEFEFNMDNPNFPDQPATDMIHVFYNGSASKGTLPQYLTSVFGGAYVIFRVPEGESYDPVNDPNMRTRDLGTTSTNLYAKIPIRYIIDGVEAGHNESMISAKRVASVVDAGMTYVGATYNSLGVRRKKVGTREDGTPILQDTNNSTEDFERMVVPAFRFYNQGIPSWSSAN
;
A
#
# COMPACT_ATOMS: atom_id res chain seq x y z
N MET A 1 -3.78 -8.05 -10.20
CA MET A 1 -3.11 -8.01 -8.85
C MET A 1 -4.07 -7.36 -7.86
N ALA A 2 -4.04 -7.81 -6.60
CA ALA A 2 -4.91 -7.26 -5.55
C ALA A 2 -4.17 -7.23 -4.20
N PHE A 3 -4.44 -6.23 -3.36
CA PHE A 3 -4.01 -6.25 -1.97
C PHE A 3 -4.63 -7.46 -1.27
N SER A 4 -3.80 -8.36 -0.76
CA SER A 4 -4.25 -9.58 -0.05
C SER A 4 -4.28 -9.39 1.45
N GLU A 5 -3.31 -8.67 2.02
CA GLU A 5 -3.29 -8.34 3.45
C GLU A 5 -2.65 -6.98 3.70
N ILE A 6 -3.21 -6.22 4.63
CA ILE A 6 -2.66 -4.93 5.06
C ILE A 6 -2.65 -4.88 6.58
N PHE A 7 -1.49 -4.62 7.15
CA PHE A 7 -1.32 -4.41 8.58
C PHE A 7 -0.82 -2.99 8.85
N TYR A 8 -1.68 -2.14 9.37
CA TYR A 8 -1.38 -0.73 9.65
C TYR A 8 -1.64 -0.32 11.09
N ALA A 9 -2.42 -1.09 11.87
CA ALA A 9 -2.82 -0.68 13.21
C ALA A 9 -1.66 -0.52 14.22
N GLY A 10 -0.52 -1.16 13.95
CA GLY A 10 0.58 -1.20 14.90
C GLY A 10 0.31 -2.11 16.10
N THR A 11 1.21 -2.12 17.06
CA THR A 11 1.19 -2.98 18.25
C THR A 11 1.39 -2.16 19.52
N SER A 12 0.67 -2.49 20.58
CA SER A 12 0.85 -1.88 21.90
C SER A 12 2.23 -2.21 22.50
N PRO A 13 2.89 -1.26 23.24
CA PRO A 13 2.56 0.16 23.36
C PRO A 13 3.22 1.00 22.24
N PHE A 14 2.40 1.71 21.47
CA PHE A 14 2.83 2.72 20.47
C PHE A 14 3.89 2.28 19.46
N TYR A 15 3.91 0.98 19.09
CA TYR A 15 4.82 0.43 18.08
C TYR A 15 4.10 0.32 16.73
N PHE A 16 4.64 0.95 15.67
CA PHE A 16 4.00 1.06 14.34
C PHE A 16 4.97 0.89 13.18
N ARG A 17 6.18 0.36 13.43
CA ARG A 17 7.20 0.09 12.41
C ARG A 17 6.97 -1.24 11.69
N ASN A 18 6.10 -2.09 12.22
CA ASN A 18 5.78 -3.41 11.73
C ASN A 18 4.63 -3.45 10.70
N GLN A 19 4.34 -2.30 10.08
CA GLN A 19 3.33 -2.20 9.04
C GLN A 19 3.81 -2.84 7.74
N PHE A 20 2.89 -3.48 7.01
CA PHE A 20 3.17 -4.06 5.70
C PHE A 20 1.94 -4.11 4.80
N TYR A 21 2.20 -4.32 3.52
CA TYR A 21 1.23 -4.53 2.45
C TYR A 21 1.62 -5.79 1.70
N GLU A 22 0.75 -6.78 1.66
CA GLU A 22 0.91 -7.96 0.82
C GLU A 22 -0.02 -7.83 -0.40
N ILE A 23 0.54 -8.12 -1.58
CA ILE A 23 -0.16 -8.05 -2.87
C ILE A 23 -0.02 -9.41 -3.56
N THR A 24 -1.14 -9.96 -4.01
CA THR A 24 -1.22 -11.25 -4.70
C THR A 24 -1.52 -11.06 -6.18
N ASN A 25 -0.89 -11.84 -7.04
CA ASN A 25 -1.30 -11.96 -8.43
C ASN A 25 -2.59 -12.80 -8.52
N ASN A 26 -3.72 -12.11 -8.58
CA ASN A 26 -5.05 -12.73 -8.63
C ASN A 26 -5.52 -13.02 -10.07
N SER A 27 -4.66 -12.77 -11.09
CA SER A 27 -4.92 -13.10 -12.49
C SER A 27 -4.43 -14.51 -12.85
N ASP A 28 -4.69 -14.95 -14.08
CA ASP A 28 -4.26 -16.26 -14.60
C ASP A 28 -2.99 -16.16 -15.47
N GLU A 29 -2.34 -14.98 -15.48
CA GLU A 29 -1.13 -14.73 -16.26
C GLU A 29 0.03 -14.27 -15.36
N ILE A 30 1.27 -14.51 -15.79
CA ILE A 30 2.45 -13.97 -15.14
C ILE A 30 2.43 -12.45 -15.32
N VAL A 31 2.61 -11.72 -14.22
CA VAL A 31 2.81 -10.26 -14.23
C VAL A 31 4.21 -9.94 -13.77
N TYR A 32 4.78 -8.85 -14.28
CA TYR A 32 6.09 -8.36 -13.84
C TYR A 32 5.88 -7.18 -12.90
N LEU A 33 6.55 -7.17 -11.75
CA LEU A 33 6.39 -6.12 -10.74
C LEU A 33 7.22 -4.87 -11.06
N ASP A 34 8.20 -4.99 -11.94
CA ASP A 34 9.07 -3.89 -12.38
C ASP A 34 8.23 -2.68 -12.80
N GLY A 35 8.52 -1.52 -12.22
CA GLY A 35 7.80 -0.30 -12.52
C GLY A 35 6.36 -0.23 -11.99
N LEU A 36 5.92 -1.18 -11.17
CA LEU A 36 4.67 -1.07 -10.41
C LEU A 36 4.80 0.05 -9.37
N TYR A 37 3.80 0.91 -9.29
CA TYR A 37 3.75 1.98 -8.32
C TYR A 37 2.87 1.60 -7.13
N PHE A 38 3.28 2.11 -5.96
CA PHE A 38 2.48 2.12 -4.74
C PHE A 38 2.28 3.57 -4.31
N ALA A 39 1.08 3.95 -3.92
CA ALA A 39 0.81 5.28 -3.40
C ALA A 39 -0.07 5.25 -2.14
N ASN A 40 0.28 6.14 -1.21
CA ASN A 40 -0.55 6.51 -0.08
C ASN A 40 -1.30 7.80 -0.42
N LEU A 41 -2.63 7.74 -0.43
CA LEU A 41 -3.47 8.88 -0.81
C LEU A 41 -3.55 9.90 0.31
N TYR A 42 -3.85 11.13 -0.06
CA TYR A 42 -4.07 12.23 0.89
C TYR A 42 -5.59 12.42 1.17
N PRO A 43 -5.97 12.67 2.41
CA PRO A 43 -5.15 12.71 3.63
C PRO A 43 -4.53 11.35 3.98
N SER A 44 -3.28 11.37 4.44
CA SER A 44 -2.54 10.14 4.80
C SER A 44 -3.13 9.41 6.01
N THR A 45 -3.98 10.10 6.77
CA THR A 45 -4.76 9.55 7.88
C THR A 45 -6.23 9.52 7.51
N ALA A 46 -6.95 8.46 7.89
CA ALA A 46 -8.40 8.40 7.74
C ALA A 46 -9.09 9.61 8.42
N THR A 47 -10.01 10.23 7.72
CA THR A 47 -10.68 11.47 8.13
C THR A 47 -12.14 11.46 7.71
N THR A 48 -12.96 12.29 8.39
CA THR A 48 -14.33 12.57 8.00
C THR A 48 -14.46 13.80 7.09
N ASN A 49 -13.39 14.61 6.97
CA ASN A 49 -13.34 15.81 6.14
C ASN A 49 -12.37 15.60 5.01
N LEU A 50 -12.88 15.52 3.79
CA LEU A 50 -12.07 15.34 2.60
C LEU A 50 -11.55 16.68 2.07
N PRO A 51 -10.36 16.69 1.41
CA PRO A 51 -9.83 17.85 0.72
C PRO A 51 -10.74 18.34 -0.41
N THR A 52 -10.52 19.57 -0.85
CA THR A 52 -11.17 20.15 -2.02
C THR A 52 -10.19 20.13 -3.19
N TRP A 53 -10.51 19.36 -4.22
CA TRP A 53 -9.69 19.24 -5.42
C TRP A 53 -10.19 20.13 -6.57
N PRO A 54 -9.36 20.43 -7.60
CA PRO A 54 -9.77 21.21 -8.75
C PRO A 54 -11.01 20.62 -9.44
N THR A 55 -12.02 21.46 -9.68
CA THR A 55 -13.29 21.02 -10.28
C THR A 55 -13.11 20.48 -11.70
N GLU A 56 -12.15 21.01 -12.45
CA GLU A 56 -11.78 20.56 -13.78
C GLU A 56 -11.21 19.14 -13.82
N ASP A 57 -10.72 18.63 -12.71
CA ASP A 57 -10.23 17.24 -12.60
C ASP A 57 -11.40 16.24 -12.66
N GLY A 58 -12.58 16.65 -12.20
CA GLY A 58 -13.74 15.76 -12.11
C GLY A 58 -13.42 14.50 -11.30
N ASN A 59 -13.90 13.36 -11.76
CA ASN A 59 -13.66 12.06 -11.12
C ASN A 59 -12.57 11.26 -11.86
N ARG A 60 -11.56 11.92 -12.44
CA ARG A 60 -10.54 11.25 -13.26
C ARG A 60 -9.29 10.87 -12.50
N TYR A 61 -9.11 11.37 -11.28
CA TYR A 61 -7.88 11.22 -10.49
C TYR A 61 -8.17 10.82 -9.06
N VAL A 62 -7.17 10.15 -8.45
CA VAL A 62 -6.95 10.14 -6.99
C VAL A 62 -5.70 10.94 -6.68
N TYR A 63 -5.54 11.37 -5.42
CA TYR A 63 -4.51 12.33 -5.03
C TYR A 63 -3.63 11.74 -3.94
N ALA A 64 -2.34 11.59 -4.26
CA ALA A 64 -1.38 10.94 -3.39
C ALA A 64 -0.50 11.95 -2.67
N GLU A 65 -0.28 11.74 -1.37
CA GLU A 65 0.73 12.43 -0.59
C GLU A 65 2.12 11.92 -0.96
N ARG A 66 2.26 10.60 -1.12
CA ARG A 66 3.53 9.96 -1.41
C ARG A 66 3.37 8.83 -2.43
N VAL A 67 4.36 8.73 -3.31
CA VAL A 67 4.39 7.73 -4.38
C VAL A 67 5.75 7.04 -4.37
N TRP A 68 5.71 5.71 -4.48
CA TRP A 68 6.84 4.82 -4.59
C TRP A 68 6.72 3.93 -5.84
N LYS A 69 7.84 3.36 -6.28
CA LYS A 69 7.89 2.48 -7.45
C LYS A 69 8.81 1.30 -7.18
N ILE A 70 8.43 0.10 -7.60
CA ILE A 70 9.31 -1.08 -7.61
C ILE A 70 10.40 -0.85 -8.66
N PRO A 71 11.70 -1.05 -8.30
CA PRO A 71 12.80 -0.97 -9.27
C PRO A 71 12.71 -2.11 -10.30
N GLY A 72 13.66 -2.15 -11.23
CA GLY A 72 13.82 -3.21 -12.21
C GLY A 72 13.79 -2.71 -13.64
N ASP A 73 14.08 -3.63 -14.57
CA ASP A 73 14.28 -3.34 -16.00
C ASP A 73 13.10 -3.81 -16.89
N GLY A 74 12.02 -4.28 -16.27
CA GLY A 74 10.81 -4.76 -16.94
C GLY A 74 10.59 -6.29 -16.82
N THR A 75 11.61 -7.04 -16.43
CA THR A 75 11.57 -8.51 -16.35
C THR A 75 12.23 -9.10 -15.10
N THR A 76 12.66 -8.24 -14.17
CA THR A 76 13.42 -8.64 -12.97
C THR A 76 12.57 -9.43 -11.97
N TYR A 77 11.30 -9.06 -11.81
CA TYR A 77 10.43 -9.58 -10.77
C TYR A 77 9.14 -10.19 -11.33
N PRO A 78 9.21 -11.37 -11.99
CA PRO A 78 8.00 -12.08 -12.41
C PRO A 78 7.21 -12.59 -11.22
N LEU A 79 5.89 -12.47 -11.28
CA LEU A 79 4.95 -12.98 -10.28
C LEU A 79 3.93 -13.87 -10.97
N ALA A 80 3.98 -15.17 -10.71
CA ALA A 80 3.06 -16.15 -11.30
C ALA A 80 1.64 -16.03 -10.68
N PRO A 81 0.61 -16.58 -11.32
CA PRO A 81 -0.73 -16.65 -10.74
C PRO A 81 -0.72 -17.25 -9.34
N GLY A 82 -1.39 -16.60 -8.39
CA GLY A 82 -1.48 -17.04 -7.00
C GLY A 82 -0.25 -16.80 -6.14
N GLU A 83 0.87 -16.33 -6.70
CA GLU A 83 2.02 -15.85 -5.91
C GLU A 83 1.74 -14.48 -5.31
N SER A 84 2.40 -14.19 -4.17
CA SER A 84 2.35 -12.88 -3.52
C SER A 84 3.73 -12.34 -3.19
N PHE A 85 3.79 -11.03 -3.02
CA PHE A 85 4.94 -10.31 -2.47
C PHE A 85 4.47 -9.33 -1.41
N SER A 86 5.39 -8.91 -0.55
CA SER A 86 5.13 -7.94 0.50
C SER A 86 6.05 -6.72 0.40
N ILE A 87 5.50 -5.56 0.79
CA ILE A 87 6.24 -4.32 0.98
C ILE A 87 6.15 -3.97 2.46
N ALA A 88 7.28 -3.98 3.17
CA ALA A 88 7.33 -3.60 4.57
C ALA A 88 7.64 -2.11 4.74
N GLN A 89 7.15 -1.51 5.81
CA GLN A 89 7.59 -0.18 6.24
C GLN A 89 9.05 -0.20 6.71
N PHE A 90 9.44 -1.30 7.35
CA PHE A 90 10.79 -1.63 7.77
C PHE A 90 10.90 -3.14 7.81
N ALA A 91 11.73 -3.72 6.93
CA ALA A 91 11.80 -5.16 6.70
C ALA A 91 12.66 -5.88 7.76
N ALA A 92 12.39 -5.63 9.03
CA ALA A 92 13.10 -6.24 10.15
C ALA A 92 12.26 -7.31 10.86
N ASN A 93 12.91 -8.15 11.65
CA ASN A 93 12.22 -9.02 12.58
C ASN A 93 11.73 -8.22 13.79
N HIS A 94 10.49 -7.77 13.72
CA HIS A 94 9.89 -6.92 14.76
C HIS A 94 9.66 -7.62 16.10
N LYS A 95 9.75 -8.96 16.16
CA LYS A 95 9.59 -9.74 17.40
C LYS A 95 10.85 -9.75 18.27
N LEU A 96 11.96 -9.22 17.78
CA LEU A 96 13.20 -9.13 18.53
C LEU A 96 13.10 -8.15 19.71
N PRO A 97 13.85 -8.36 20.82
CA PRO A 97 13.79 -7.51 22.01
C PRO A 97 14.08 -6.03 21.79
N GLN A 98 14.92 -5.69 20.78
CA GLN A 98 15.24 -4.30 20.44
C GLN A 98 14.08 -3.56 19.74
N TYR A 99 13.04 -4.26 19.31
CA TYR A 99 11.86 -3.70 18.70
C TYR A 99 10.63 -3.85 19.61
N ASN A 100 9.75 -4.79 19.32
CA ASN A 100 8.59 -5.08 20.17
C ASN A 100 8.29 -6.59 20.16
N PRO A 101 8.66 -7.35 21.21
CA PRO A 101 8.39 -8.79 21.30
C PRO A 101 6.91 -9.19 21.17
N ASN A 102 5.99 -8.22 21.38
CA ASN A 102 4.56 -8.45 21.20
C ASN A 102 4.10 -8.23 19.76
N SER A 103 5.01 -7.88 18.83
CA SER A 103 4.64 -7.75 17.42
C SER A 103 4.08 -9.07 16.89
N PRO A 104 2.93 -9.05 16.22
CA PRO A 104 2.35 -10.28 15.65
C PRO A 104 3.16 -10.79 14.45
N ILE A 105 3.99 -9.94 13.83
CA ILE A 105 4.65 -10.23 12.55
C ILE A 105 6.16 -10.04 12.61
N ASP A 106 6.87 -10.87 11.85
CA ASP A 106 8.26 -10.74 11.43
C ASP A 106 8.25 -10.30 9.96
N CYS A 107 8.78 -9.10 9.65
CA CYS A 107 8.84 -8.57 8.30
C CYS A 107 10.19 -8.82 7.61
N SER A 108 11.12 -9.57 8.21
CA SER A 108 12.47 -9.78 7.67
C SER A 108 12.52 -10.58 6.36
N THR A 109 11.40 -11.21 5.99
CA THR A 109 11.25 -11.92 4.72
C THR A 109 10.45 -11.15 3.67
N SER A 110 10.16 -9.86 3.91
CA SER A 110 9.52 -9.01 2.91
C SER A 110 10.41 -8.81 1.70
N GLU A 111 9.83 -8.82 0.52
CA GLU A 111 10.55 -8.65 -0.75
C GLU A 111 11.00 -7.22 -0.98
N PHE A 112 10.20 -6.25 -0.54
CA PHE A 112 10.48 -4.81 -0.71
C PHE A 112 10.31 -4.06 0.60
N GLU A 113 11.00 -2.89 0.72
CA GLU A 113 10.82 -1.97 1.84
C GLU A 113 10.85 -0.50 1.43
N PHE A 114 10.28 0.36 2.29
CA PHE A 114 10.32 1.82 2.13
C PHE A 114 11.52 2.41 2.88
N ASN A 115 12.72 2.28 2.36
CA ASN A 115 13.92 2.82 2.98
C ASN A 115 14.01 4.35 2.83
N MET A 116 14.25 5.05 3.95
CA MET A 116 14.40 6.52 4.00
C MET A 116 15.87 6.97 4.10
N ASP A 117 16.83 6.07 3.93
CA ASP A 117 18.29 6.33 4.02
C ASP A 117 18.70 6.92 5.39
N ASN A 118 17.99 6.58 6.45
CA ASN A 118 18.28 7.09 7.78
C ASN A 118 19.18 6.12 8.56
N PRO A 119 20.38 6.54 9.03
CA PRO A 119 21.32 5.66 9.71
C PRO A 119 20.82 5.07 11.04
N ASN A 120 19.78 5.65 11.65
CA ASN A 120 19.14 5.10 12.85
C ASN A 120 18.16 3.94 12.54
N PHE A 121 17.86 3.73 11.27
CA PHE A 121 17.03 2.64 10.76
C PHE A 121 17.81 1.97 9.62
N PRO A 122 18.77 1.09 9.97
CA PRO A 122 19.67 0.53 8.98
C PRO A 122 18.91 -0.25 7.93
N ASP A 123 19.43 -0.14 6.72
CA ASP A 123 18.98 -0.88 5.56
C ASP A 123 18.84 -2.38 5.86
N GLN A 124 17.77 -2.98 5.37
CA GLN A 124 17.48 -4.41 5.51
C GLN A 124 17.76 -5.13 4.18
N PRO A 125 17.82 -6.47 4.15
CA PRO A 125 18.06 -7.21 2.92
C PRO A 125 16.95 -7.12 1.86
N ALA A 126 15.76 -6.63 2.21
CA ALA A 126 14.67 -6.39 1.27
C ALA A 126 15.07 -5.36 0.21
N THR A 127 14.52 -5.49 -0.99
CA THR A 127 14.79 -4.53 -2.07
C THR A 127 14.13 -3.18 -1.79
N ASP A 128 14.91 -2.10 -1.86
CA ASP A 128 14.41 -0.74 -1.68
C ASP A 128 13.42 -0.32 -2.77
N MET A 129 12.29 0.21 -2.36
CA MET A 129 11.39 0.94 -3.25
C MET A 129 12.01 2.27 -3.69
N ILE A 130 11.86 2.61 -4.96
CA ILE A 130 12.26 3.93 -5.49
C ILE A 130 11.24 4.97 -5.05
N HIS A 131 11.67 6.00 -4.34
CA HIS A 131 10.82 7.14 -4.01
C HIS A 131 10.59 8.02 -5.25
N VAL A 132 9.34 8.32 -5.56
CA VAL A 132 8.94 9.06 -6.77
C VAL A 132 8.45 10.46 -6.45
N PHE A 133 7.63 10.63 -5.41
CA PHE A 133 7.00 11.92 -5.12
C PHE A 133 6.68 12.10 -3.64
N TYR A 134 7.02 13.26 -3.13
CA TYR A 134 6.53 13.85 -1.89
C TYR A 134 6.60 15.37 -1.98
N ASN A 135 5.46 16.04 -1.82
CA ASN A 135 5.35 17.51 -1.82
C ASN A 135 6.06 18.19 -3.00
N GLY A 136 5.85 17.66 -4.21
CA GLY A 136 6.43 18.22 -5.45
C GLY A 136 7.89 17.85 -5.72
N SER A 137 8.47 16.95 -4.95
CA SER A 137 9.88 16.55 -5.05
C SER A 137 10.04 15.03 -5.11
N ALA A 138 11.11 14.56 -5.77
CA ALA A 138 11.58 13.18 -5.69
C ALA A 138 12.38 12.88 -4.41
N SER A 139 12.72 13.91 -3.62
CA SER A 139 13.40 13.73 -2.33
C SER A 139 12.49 13.01 -1.34
N LYS A 140 13.06 12.04 -0.60
CA LYS A 140 12.38 11.31 0.48
C LYS A 140 11.94 12.23 1.64
N GLY A 141 12.48 13.47 1.72
CA GLY A 141 12.25 14.41 2.80
C GLY A 141 13.13 14.11 4.02
N THR A 142 12.76 14.67 5.16
CA THR A 142 13.55 14.60 6.40
C THR A 142 12.97 13.66 7.46
N LEU A 143 11.88 12.97 7.14
CA LEU A 143 11.31 11.97 8.06
C LEU A 143 12.32 10.83 8.27
N PRO A 144 12.55 10.41 9.52
CA PRO A 144 13.52 9.36 9.80
C PRO A 144 13.09 7.99 9.26
N GLN A 145 11.79 7.77 9.16
CA GLN A 145 11.19 6.54 8.63
C GLN A 145 9.86 6.88 7.96
N TYR A 146 9.56 6.25 6.82
CA TYR A 146 8.24 6.35 6.22
C TYR A 146 7.28 5.40 6.95
N LEU A 147 6.21 5.96 7.48
CA LEU A 147 5.20 5.24 8.23
C LEU A 147 3.83 5.71 7.77
N THR A 148 2.93 4.77 7.56
CA THR A 148 1.52 5.11 7.32
C THR A 148 0.76 5.24 8.64
N SER A 149 -0.41 5.84 8.58
CA SER A 149 -1.17 6.12 9.80
C SER A 149 -1.75 4.86 10.44
N VAL A 150 -1.60 4.71 11.74
CA VAL A 150 -2.28 3.67 12.53
C VAL A 150 -3.80 3.88 12.59
N PHE A 151 -4.28 5.08 12.22
CA PHE A 151 -5.71 5.39 12.08
C PHE A 151 -6.30 4.96 10.74
N GLY A 152 -5.51 4.33 9.88
CA GLY A 152 -5.88 3.90 8.56
C GLY A 152 -5.46 4.87 7.47
N GLY A 153 -5.30 4.35 6.29
CA GLY A 153 -4.86 5.03 5.08
C GLY A 153 -5.69 4.61 3.88
N ALA A 154 -5.49 5.29 2.79
CA ALA A 154 -5.99 4.88 1.49
C ALA A 154 -4.79 4.55 0.60
N TYR A 155 -4.77 3.37 0.05
CA TYR A 155 -3.63 2.82 -0.69
C TYR A 155 -4.06 2.41 -2.07
N VAL A 156 -3.22 2.67 -3.07
CA VAL A 156 -3.42 2.18 -4.43
C VAL A 156 -2.13 1.60 -4.99
N ILE A 157 -2.26 0.56 -5.80
CA ILE A 157 -1.21 0.11 -6.71
C ILE A 157 -1.62 0.46 -8.13
N PHE A 158 -0.68 0.95 -8.93
CA PHE A 158 -0.99 1.40 -10.28
C PHE A 158 0.18 1.19 -11.24
N ARG A 159 -0.14 1.16 -12.53
CA ARG A 159 0.84 1.05 -13.62
C ARG A 159 0.55 2.09 -14.69
N VAL A 160 1.60 2.70 -15.18
CA VAL A 160 1.52 3.60 -16.33
C VAL A 160 1.38 2.75 -17.59
N PRO A 161 0.36 2.98 -18.43
CA PRO A 161 0.21 2.26 -19.69
C PRO A 161 1.40 2.46 -20.61
N GLU A 162 1.66 1.47 -21.45
CA GLU A 162 2.72 1.55 -22.47
C GLU A 162 2.52 2.78 -23.37
N GLY A 163 3.61 3.47 -23.65
CA GLY A 163 3.62 4.71 -24.44
C GLY A 163 3.18 5.97 -23.69
N GLU A 164 2.78 5.86 -22.41
CA GLU A 164 2.49 7.01 -21.56
C GLU A 164 3.61 7.26 -20.56
N SER A 165 3.62 8.46 -19.96
CA SER A 165 4.59 8.85 -18.92
C SER A 165 3.86 9.34 -17.67
N TYR A 166 4.52 9.19 -16.52
CA TYR A 166 4.04 9.70 -15.24
C TYR A 166 5.19 10.36 -14.49
N ASP A 167 5.18 11.69 -14.44
CA ASP A 167 6.21 12.49 -13.78
C ASP A 167 5.58 13.63 -12.97
N PRO A 168 5.05 13.35 -11.77
CA PRO A 168 4.39 14.35 -10.93
C PRO A 168 5.36 15.41 -10.37
N VAL A 169 6.69 15.20 -10.48
CA VAL A 169 7.70 16.16 -10.04
C VAL A 169 7.92 17.23 -11.12
N ASN A 170 8.06 16.85 -12.38
CA ASN A 170 8.39 17.79 -13.45
C ASN A 170 7.17 18.24 -14.26
N ASP A 171 6.11 17.43 -14.35
CA ASP A 171 4.86 17.83 -15.03
C ASP A 171 3.87 18.47 -14.02
N PRO A 172 3.64 19.79 -14.08
CA PRO A 172 2.70 20.47 -13.20
C PRO A 172 1.24 20.01 -13.36
N ASN A 173 0.87 19.38 -14.48
CA ASN A 173 -0.48 18.86 -14.70
C ASN A 173 -0.71 17.55 -13.91
N MET A 174 0.37 16.89 -13.45
CA MET A 174 0.30 15.66 -12.65
C MET A 174 0.37 15.91 -11.15
N ARG A 175 0.19 17.15 -10.69
CA ARG A 175 0.11 17.51 -9.28
C ARG A 175 -0.85 18.66 -9.04
N THR A 176 -1.31 18.79 -7.80
CA THR A 176 -2.23 19.86 -7.39
C THR A 176 -2.10 20.16 -5.90
N ARG A 177 -2.89 21.12 -5.42
CA ARG A 177 -3.02 21.48 -4.01
C ARG A 177 -4.41 21.13 -3.50
N ASP A 178 -4.54 21.00 -2.18
CA ASP A 178 -5.85 21.06 -1.53
C ASP A 178 -6.36 22.52 -1.54
N LEU A 179 -7.43 22.79 -2.29
CA LEU A 179 -8.03 24.10 -2.44
C LEU A 179 -8.85 24.51 -1.22
N GLY A 180 -9.14 23.58 -0.31
CA GLY A 180 -9.83 23.84 0.96
C GLY A 180 -8.96 24.42 2.04
N THR A 181 -7.63 24.57 1.80
CA THR A 181 -6.67 25.08 2.77
C THR A 181 -5.76 26.16 2.18
N THR A 182 -5.04 26.88 3.07
CA THR A 182 -3.98 27.82 2.67
C THR A 182 -2.61 27.14 2.51
N SER A 183 -2.52 25.85 2.73
CA SER A 183 -1.29 25.08 2.56
C SER A 183 -0.78 25.14 1.12
N THR A 184 0.52 25.20 0.96
CA THR A 184 1.19 25.15 -0.34
C THR A 184 1.65 23.74 -0.73
N ASN A 185 1.33 22.74 0.09
CA ASN A 185 1.69 21.35 -0.18
C ASN A 185 1.12 20.87 -1.51
N LEU A 186 1.91 20.06 -2.18
CA LEU A 186 1.56 19.48 -3.48
C LEU A 186 1.27 17.98 -3.33
N TYR A 187 0.26 17.54 -4.04
CA TYR A 187 -0.21 16.15 -4.09
C TYR A 187 -0.14 15.64 -5.52
N ALA A 188 0.36 14.42 -5.69
CA ALA A 188 0.43 13.80 -7.00
C ALA A 188 -0.96 13.37 -7.49
N LYS A 189 -1.30 13.68 -8.73
CA LYS A 189 -2.52 13.25 -9.38
C LYS A 189 -2.25 11.92 -10.07
N ILE A 190 -2.98 10.88 -9.69
CA ILE A 190 -2.90 9.55 -10.31
C ILE A 190 -4.18 9.33 -11.11
N PRO A 191 -4.10 9.17 -12.45
CA PRO A 191 -5.27 8.85 -13.25
C PRO A 191 -5.91 7.54 -12.80
N ILE A 192 -7.23 7.53 -12.57
CA ILE A 192 -7.97 6.34 -12.13
C ILE A 192 -7.74 5.17 -13.07
N ARG A 193 -7.63 5.41 -14.37
CA ARG A 193 -7.37 4.36 -15.37
C ARG A 193 -6.01 3.67 -15.25
N TYR A 194 -5.06 4.21 -14.47
CA TYR A 194 -3.80 3.54 -14.17
C TYR A 194 -3.90 2.57 -12.99
N ILE A 195 -4.94 2.73 -12.14
CA ILE A 195 -5.06 1.98 -10.90
C ILE A 195 -5.43 0.53 -11.20
N ILE A 196 -4.68 -0.38 -10.58
CA ILE A 196 -4.91 -1.83 -10.66
C ILE A 196 -5.80 -2.27 -9.51
N ASP A 197 -5.50 -1.80 -8.29
CA ASP A 197 -6.30 -2.07 -7.09
C ASP A 197 -6.14 -0.93 -6.10
N GLY A 198 -7.12 -0.74 -5.25
CA GLY A 198 -7.11 0.26 -4.19
C GLY A 198 -7.94 -0.16 -3.00
N VAL A 199 -7.51 0.28 -1.81
CA VAL A 199 -8.18 -0.03 -0.55
C VAL A 199 -8.33 1.23 0.29
N GLU A 200 -9.56 1.53 0.68
CA GLU A 200 -9.86 2.51 1.71
C GLU A 200 -9.89 1.82 3.07
N ALA A 201 -9.01 2.23 4.00
CA ALA A 201 -8.90 1.63 5.32
C ALA A 201 -9.02 2.68 6.43
N GLY A 202 -9.77 2.36 7.47
CA GLY A 202 -9.96 3.17 8.66
C GLY A 202 -9.59 2.42 9.94
N HIS A 203 -9.64 3.11 11.08
CA HIS A 203 -9.43 2.45 12.37
C HIS A 203 -10.72 1.88 12.96
N ASN A 204 -11.89 2.41 12.56
CA ASN A 204 -13.19 1.91 13.00
C ASN A 204 -14.28 2.19 11.95
N GLU A 205 -15.48 1.67 12.20
CA GLU A 205 -16.62 1.73 11.28
C GLU A 205 -17.12 3.17 11.01
N SER A 206 -16.92 4.10 11.94
CA SER A 206 -17.39 5.49 11.78
C SER A 206 -16.70 6.24 10.62
N MET A 207 -15.59 5.70 10.09
CA MET A 207 -14.83 6.28 8.99
C MET A 207 -15.33 5.88 7.60
N ILE A 208 -16.32 4.98 7.50
CA ILE A 208 -16.80 4.41 6.21
C ILE A 208 -17.26 5.47 5.19
N SER A 209 -17.74 6.62 5.63
CA SER A 209 -18.19 7.70 4.74
C SER A 209 -17.08 8.59 4.16
N ALA A 210 -15.87 8.51 4.69
CA ALA A 210 -14.76 9.40 4.37
C ALA A 210 -13.78 8.76 3.38
N LYS A 211 -14.16 8.70 2.10
CA LYS A 211 -13.42 7.97 1.06
C LYS A 211 -12.45 8.84 0.29
N ARG A 212 -11.19 8.42 0.25
CA ARG A 212 -10.11 9.01 -0.56
C ARG A 212 -9.94 8.27 -1.89
N VAL A 213 -10.21 6.96 -1.90
CA VAL A 213 -10.23 6.14 -3.11
C VAL A 213 -11.53 6.39 -3.87
N ALA A 214 -11.44 6.58 -5.18
CA ALA A 214 -12.61 6.72 -6.03
C ALA A 214 -13.51 5.48 -5.96
N SER A 215 -14.82 5.65 -5.86
CA SER A 215 -15.76 4.53 -5.67
C SER A 215 -15.77 3.51 -6.81
N VAL A 216 -15.30 3.87 -8.00
CA VAL A 216 -15.12 2.94 -9.13
C VAL A 216 -13.94 1.98 -8.90
N VAL A 217 -12.98 2.36 -8.05
CA VAL A 217 -11.81 1.54 -7.67
C VAL A 217 -12.11 0.76 -6.39
N ASP A 218 -12.68 1.43 -5.38
CA ASP A 218 -13.12 0.80 -4.13
C ASP A 218 -14.41 1.46 -3.64
N ALA A 219 -15.53 0.78 -3.76
CA ALA A 219 -16.84 1.28 -3.34
C ALA A 219 -17.03 1.22 -1.81
N GLY A 220 -16.20 0.44 -1.10
CA GLY A 220 -16.30 0.19 0.33
C GLY A 220 -15.22 0.85 1.17
N MET A 221 -15.12 0.38 2.43
CA MET A 221 -14.04 0.66 3.36
C MET A 221 -13.87 -0.52 4.30
N THR A 222 -12.62 -0.87 4.60
CA THR A 222 -12.29 -1.85 5.65
C THR A 222 -11.73 -1.15 6.89
N TYR A 223 -11.63 -1.84 8.03
CA TYR A 223 -11.10 -1.28 9.27
C TYR A 223 -10.58 -2.36 10.24
N VAL A 224 -9.78 -1.97 11.22
CA VAL A 224 -9.11 -2.85 12.20
C VAL A 224 -9.73 -2.80 13.59
N GLY A 225 -10.74 -1.97 13.83
CA GLY A 225 -11.43 -1.82 15.11
C GLY A 225 -10.81 -0.80 16.05
N ALA A 226 -9.48 -0.80 16.23
CA ALA A 226 -8.75 0.15 17.06
C ALA A 226 -7.29 0.28 16.59
N THR A 227 -6.63 1.36 17.00
CA THR A 227 -5.18 1.53 16.82
C THR A 227 -4.40 0.68 17.82
N TYR A 228 -3.19 0.28 17.47
CA TYR A 228 -2.24 -0.48 18.30
C TYR A 228 -2.79 -1.81 18.86
N ASN A 229 -3.75 -2.42 18.18
CA ASN A 229 -4.39 -3.67 18.61
C ASN A 229 -3.78 -4.94 17.99
N SER A 230 -2.71 -4.79 17.21
CA SER A 230 -2.01 -5.91 16.53
C SER A 230 -2.87 -6.65 15.50
N LEU A 231 -3.92 -6.02 14.99
CA LEU A 231 -4.82 -6.62 14.00
C LEU A 231 -4.68 -5.91 12.64
N GLY A 232 -4.87 -6.68 11.58
CA GLY A 232 -4.88 -6.22 10.19
C GLY A 232 -6.21 -6.50 9.50
N VAL A 233 -6.21 -6.32 8.20
CA VAL A 233 -7.31 -6.66 7.29
C VAL A 233 -6.79 -7.59 6.21
N ARG A 234 -7.57 -8.61 5.85
CA ARG A 234 -7.20 -9.64 4.86
C ARG A 234 -8.29 -9.81 3.83
N ARG A 235 -7.91 -9.85 2.55
CA ARG A 235 -8.86 -10.11 1.47
C ARG A 235 -9.36 -11.56 1.56
N LYS A 236 -10.66 -11.78 1.38
CA LYS A 236 -11.30 -13.08 1.48
C LYS A 236 -10.85 -13.99 0.33
N LYS A 237 -10.72 -15.28 0.63
CA LYS A 237 -10.54 -16.32 -0.37
C LYS A 237 -11.90 -16.83 -0.84
N VAL A 238 -12.09 -16.95 -2.16
CA VAL A 238 -13.33 -17.46 -2.76
C VAL A 238 -13.12 -18.75 -3.55
N GLY A 239 -11.87 -19.14 -3.79
CA GLY A 239 -11.54 -20.36 -4.51
C GLY A 239 -10.09 -20.79 -4.30
N THR A 240 -9.74 -21.87 -4.97
CA THR A 240 -8.38 -22.43 -4.98
C THR A 240 -8.05 -22.86 -6.40
N ARG A 241 -6.88 -22.48 -6.91
CA ARG A 241 -6.36 -22.94 -8.21
C ARG A 241 -5.94 -24.41 -8.13
N GLU A 242 -5.68 -25.02 -9.29
CA GLU A 242 -5.24 -26.42 -9.37
C GLU A 242 -3.91 -26.67 -8.65
N ASP A 243 -3.03 -25.69 -8.60
CA ASP A 243 -1.75 -25.72 -7.87
C ASP A 243 -1.88 -25.51 -6.35
N GLY A 244 -3.10 -25.30 -5.85
CA GLY A 244 -3.39 -25.08 -4.44
C GLY A 244 -3.37 -23.61 -4.01
N THR A 245 -2.95 -22.67 -4.87
CA THR A 245 -2.92 -21.25 -4.55
C THR A 245 -4.31 -20.63 -4.50
N PRO A 246 -4.52 -19.51 -3.75
CA PRO A 246 -5.85 -18.95 -3.57
C PRO A 246 -6.34 -18.17 -4.80
N ILE A 247 -7.66 -18.12 -4.96
CA ILE A 247 -8.37 -17.11 -5.74
C ILE A 247 -9.03 -16.18 -4.72
N LEU A 248 -8.70 -14.88 -4.79
CA LEU A 248 -9.17 -13.87 -3.85
C LEU A 248 -10.43 -13.18 -4.39
N GLN A 249 -11.33 -12.82 -3.47
CA GLN A 249 -12.50 -12.00 -3.79
C GLN A 249 -12.04 -10.59 -4.17
N ASP A 250 -12.51 -10.10 -5.31
CA ASP A 250 -12.20 -8.75 -5.79
C ASP A 250 -13.44 -8.19 -6.52
N THR A 251 -14.25 -7.46 -5.76
CA THR A 251 -15.49 -6.84 -6.25
C THR A 251 -15.37 -5.32 -6.34
N ASN A 252 -14.16 -4.77 -6.16
CA ASN A 252 -13.92 -3.34 -5.99
C ASN A 252 -14.73 -2.75 -4.82
N ASN A 253 -14.85 -3.51 -3.73
CA ASN A 253 -15.58 -3.09 -2.53
C ASN A 253 -14.91 -3.70 -1.29
N SER A 254 -14.03 -2.95 -0.64
CA SER A 254 -13.28 -3.44 0.52
C SER A 254 -14.15 -3.76 1.74
N THR A 255 -15.41 -3.25 1.81
CA THR A 255 -16.39 -3.70 2.81
C THR A 255 -16.75 -5.18 2.63
N GLU A 256 -16.93 -5.60 1.38
CA GLU A 256 -17.31 -6.97 1.03
C GLU A 256 -16.10 -7.90 0.90
N ASP A 257 -14.97 -7.35 0.39
CA ASP A 257 -13.81 -8.14 -0.01
C ASP A 257 -12.90 -8.52 1.15
N PHE A 258 -12.92 -7.77 2.26
CA PHE A 258 -11.98 -7.97 3.36
C PHE A 258 -12.61 -8.58 4.60
N GLU A 259 -11.90 -9.52 5.21
CA GLU A 259 -12.03 -9.88 6.63
C GLU A 259 -11.34 -8.80 7.46
N ARG A 260 -12.00 -8.43 8.56
CA ARG A 260 -11.56 -7.35 9.45
C ARG A 260 -10.99 -7.91 10.73
N MET A 261 -10.06 -7.16 11.35
CA MET A 261 -9.53 -7.50 12.69
C MET A 261 -8.90 -8.91 12.72
N VAL A 262 -8.12 -9.24 11.70
CA VAL A 262 -7.39 -10.51 11.60
C VAL A 262 -6.00 -10.40 12.22
N VAL A 263 -5.48 -11.50 12.75
CA VAL A 263 -4.06 -11.58 13.12
C VAL A 263 -3.23 -11.60 11.85
N PRO A 264 -2.28 -10.66 11.65
CA PRO A 264 -1.52 -10.57 10.42
C PRO A 264 -0.59 -11.76 10.21
N ALA A 265 -0.55 -12.24 8.97
CA ALA A 265 0.32 -13.35 8.56
C ALA A 265 0.59 -13.29 7.06
N PHE A 266 1.86 -13.30 6.65
CA PHE A 266 2.21 -13.43 5.24
C PHE A 266 1.70 -14.75 4.66
N ARG A 267 1.15 -14.68 3.45
CA ARG A 267 0.71 -15.85 2.68
C ARG A 267 -0.25 -16.76 3.44
N PHE A 268 -1.19 -16.16 4.16
CA PHE A 268 -2.13 -16.86 5.03
C PHE A 268 -2.91 -17.98 4.31
N TYR A 269 -3.25 -17.80 3.06
CA TYR A 269 -3.96 -18.81 2.25
C TYR A 269 -3.05 -19.71 1.43
N ASN A 270 -1.75 -19.79 1.77
CA ASN A 270 -0.72 -20.50 1.01
C ASN A 270 -0.53 -19.92 -0.40
N GLN A 271 -0.48 -18.60 -0.53
CA GLN A 271 0.01 -17.95 -1.74
C GLN A 271 1.42 -18.45 -2.06
N GLY A 272 1.71 -18.61 -3.34
CA GLY A 272 3.03 -19.00 -3.80
C GLY A 272 4.09 -17.94 -3.44
N ILE A 273 5.33 -18.39 -3.26
CA ILE A 273 6.50 -17.53 -3.07
C ILE A 273 7.21 -17.39 -4.41
N PRO A 274 7.45 -16.17 -4.92
CA PRO A 274 8.16 -15.98 -6.18
C PRO A 274 9.57 -16.56 -6.11
N SER A 275 10.04 -17.18 -7.18
CA SER A 275 11.34 -17.87 -7.22
C SER A 275 12.54 -16.96 -6.93
N TRP A 276 12.40 -15.65 -7.15
CA TRP A 276 13.42 -14.63 -6.87
C TRP A 276 13.35 -14.09 -5.44
N SER A 277 12.33 -14.46 -4.65
CA SER A 277 12.18 -14.00 -3.25
C SER A 277 13.19 -14.68 -2.33
N SER A 278 13.74 -13.92 -1.39
CA SER A 278 14.56 -14.43 -0.30
C SER A 278 13.76 -15.17 0.78
N ALA A 279 12.43 -15.18 0.68
CA ALA A 279 11.54 -15.93 1.58
C ALA A 279 11.46 -17.44 1.25
N ASN A 280 12.13 -17.90 0.17
CA ASN A 280 12.26 -19.32 -0.21
C ASN A 280 13.18 -20.09 0.73
#